data_05257e5fa71b43f36cf02ae11198166c
#
_entry.id   05257e5fa71b43f36cf02ae11198166c
#
_cell.length_a   1.000
_cell.length_b   1.000
_cell.length_c   1.000
_cell.angle_alpha   90.00
_cell.angle_beta   90.00
_cell.angle_gamma   90.00
#
_symmetry.space_group_name_H-M   'P 1'
#
loop_
_entity.id
_entity.type
_entity.pdbx_description
1 polymer ?
#
loop_
_entity_poly.entity_id
_entity_poly.type
_entity_poly.pdbx_seq_one_letter_code
_entity_poly.pdbx_strand_id
1 'polypeptide(L)'
;MPQSNELESAAAQPPYDAVLAAIRHGTHVCAFYETEEDLLDLVGQFFAAGARRGDLCMWVMPEGMNSDPIARIGVELHSAADTYLQGGAFQSGPLVSLWDEKLAEAVAQDHAGVCASGHTCWLQQRDWQAFMEYENELNDVIAGKPISLLCTYPLSACKAGDILDVVRAHEVALAKQAKRWTVIESHLTDDSRDALEAASRVASLSRREREVLSLVSDGVTTKSIAFELGLSVRTIEIHRERAVRRLGVRTMAEAIRLLTCASPAVPLMDVRRTAPDSHRLSPA
;
A
#
# COMPACT_ATOMS: atom_id res chain seq x y z
N MET A 1 -47.88 17.59 -6.26
CA MET A 1 -46.61 17.26 -6.93
C MET A 1 -45.54 17.14 -5.88
N PRO A 2 -45.16 15.94 -5.39
CA PRO A 2 -43.99 15.78 -4.53
C PRO A 2 -42.75 15.71 -5.44
N GLN A 3 -41.81 16.60 -5.19
CA GLN A 3 -40.47 16.55 -5.80
C GLN A 3 -39.70 15.36 -5.20
N SER A 4 -39.38 14.45 -6.08
CA SER A 4 -38.53 13.31 -5.80
C SER A 4 -37.14 13.80 -5.42
N ASN A 5 -36.77 13.65 -4.16
CA ASN A 5 -35.44 13.89 -3.63
C ASN A 5 -34.61 12.64 -3.92
N GLU A 6 -34.11 12.50 -5.15
CA GLU A 6 -33.06 11.55 -5.48
C GLU A 6 -31.73 12.12 -4.94
N LEU A 7 -31.53 11.97 -3.63
CA LEU A 7 -30.20 11.98 -3.04
C LEU A 7 -29.55 10.66 -3.46
N GLU A 8 -28.77 10.73 -4.56
CA GLU A 8 -27.82 9.68 -4.92
C GLU A 8 -27.07 9.27 -3.66
N SER A 9 -27.20 8.00 -3.32
CA SER A 9 -26.41 7.34 -2.29
C SER A 9 -24.93 7.43 -2.71
N ALA A 10 -24.23 8.44 -2.23
CA ALA A 10 -22.78 8.48 -2.31
C ALA A 10 -22.30 7.22 -1.59
N ALA A 11 -21.78 6.27 -2.34
CA ALA A 11 -21.15 5.07 -1.78
C ALA A 11 -20.14 5.55 -0.73
N ALA A 12 -20.30 5.11 0.50
CA ALA A 12 -19.44 5.54 1.60
C ALA A 12 -18.00 5.17 1.23
N GLN A 13 -17.15 6.19 1.08
CA GLN A 13 -15.73 5.98 0.78
C GLN A 13 -15.11 5.09 1.86
N PRO A 14 -14.25 4.12 1.49
CA PRO A 14 -13.60 3.26 2.45
C PRO A 14 -12.80 4.08 3.47
N PRO A 15 -12.74 3.67 4.74
CA PRO A 15 -11.85 4.30 5.70
C PRO A 15 -10.39 4.19 5.22
N TYR A 16 -9.61 5.25 5.38
CA TYR A 16 -8.28 5.38 4.78
C TYR A 16 -7.27 4.30 5.24
N ASP A 17 -7.40 3.81 6.47
CA ASP A 17 -6.66 2.66 6.98
C ASP A 17 -6.91 1.39 6.14
N ALA A 18 -8.13 1.22 5.62
CA ALA A 18 -8.42 0.17 4.65
C ALA A 18 -7.75 0.44 3.29
N VAL A 19 -7.67 1.71 2.86
CA VAL A 19 -6.96 2.08 1.61
C VAL A 19 -5.47 1.78 1.75
N LEU A 20 -4.82 2.24 2.84
CA LEU A 20 -3.40 1.98 3.07
C LEU A 20 -3.10 0.49 3.22
N ALA A 21 -3.99 -0.27 3.87
CA ALA A 21 -3.85 -1.72 3.97
C ALA A 21 -4.05 -2.45 2.63
N ALA A 22 -4.73 -1.82 1.67
CA ALA A 22 -4.99 -2.37 0.33
C ALA A 22 -3.93 -1.97 -0.70
N ILE A 23 -3.00 -1.06 -0.35
CA ILE A 23 -1.88 -0.72 -1.24
C ILE A 23 -1.07 -1.99 -1.50
N ARG A 24 -0.99 -2.35 -2.76
CA ARG A 24 -0.26 -3.52 -3.25
C ARG A 24 1.11 -3.12 -3.77
N HIS A 25 1.97 -4.11 -3.94
CA HIS A 25 3.16 -3.94 -4.75
C HIS A 25 2.78 -3.51 -6.17
N GLY A 26 3.56 -2.62 -6.76
CA GLY A 26 3.30 -1.97 -8.03
C GLY A 26 2.43 -0.71 -7.93
N THR A 27 1.98 -0.30 -6.73
CA THR A 27 1.12 0.89 -6.56
C THR A 27 1.94 2.12 -6.18
N HIS A 28 1.70 3.22 -6.89
CA HIS A 28 2.27 4.54 -6.64
C HIS A 28 1.20 5.49 -6.07
N VAL A 29 1.39 5.92 -4.83
CA VAL A 29 0.42 6.69 -4.06
C VAL A 29 1.00 8.05 -3.73
N CYS A 30 0.21 9.13 -3.90
CA CYS A 30 0.53 10.42 -3.30
C CYS A 30 -0.41 10.75 -2.14
N ALA A 31 0.08 11.55 -1.20
CA ALA A 31 -0.72 12.06 -0.10
C ALA A 31 -0.38 13.50 0.22
N PHE A 32 -1.42 14.31 0.36
CA PHE A 32 -1.31 15.72 0.75
C PHE A 32 -1.63 15.86 2.23
N TYR A 33 -0.71 16.44 3.00
CA TYR A 33 -0.84 16.62 4.44
C TYR A 33 -0.67 18.09 4.86
N GLU A 34 -1.22 18.47 6.01
CA GLU A 34 -1.16 19.84 6.54
C GLU A 34 -0.16 19.96 7.70
N THR A 35 -0.06 18.95 8.56
CA THR A 35 0.76 18.98 9.78
C THR A 35 1.73 17.79 9.87
N GLU A 36 2.78 17.93 10.67
CA GLU A 36 3.70 16.82 10.96
C GLU A 36 2.98 15.61 11.59
N GLU A 37 1.96 15.85 12.43
CA GLU A 37 1.15 14.81 13.02
C GLU A 37 0.39 14.02 11.94
N ASP A 38 -0.14 14.71 10.93
CA ASP A 38 -0.78 14.06 9.78
C ASP A 38 0.19 13.17 9.02
N LEU A 39 1.41 13.67 8.78
CA LEU A 39 2.45 12.91 8.09
C LEU A 39 2.85 11.65 8.89
N LEU A 40 3.11 11.79 10.19
CA LEU A 40 3.49 10.66 11.05
C LEU A 40 2.39 9.61 11.15
N ASP A 41 1.12 10.02 11.27
CA ASP A 41 -0.04 9.14 11.26
C ASP A 41 -0.11 8.34 9.95
N LEU A 42 0.03 9.02 8.80
CA LEU A 42 -0.01 8.42 7.47
C LEU A 42 1.12 7.42 7.25
N VAL A 43 2.38 7.86 7.40
CA VAL A 43 3.55 7.00 7.13
C VAL A 43 3.64 5.85 8.13
N GLY A 44 3.23 6.06 9.39
CA GLY A 44 3.19 5.02 10.40
C GLY A 44 2.26 3.86 10.01
N GLN A 45 1.08 4.17 9.49
CA GLN A 45 0.14 3.15 9.03
C GLN A 45 0.59 2.47 7.72
N PHE A 46 1.17 3.24 6.80
CA PHE A 46 1.72 2.72 5.56
C PHE A 46 2.86 1.72 5.83
N PHE A 47 3.83 2.08 6.67
CA PHE A 47 4.92 1.19 7.03
C PHE A 47 4.48 0.00 7.90
N ALA A 48 3.51 0.19 8.79
CA ALA A 48 2.94 -0.93 9.52
C ALA A 48 2.25 -1.95 8.58
N ALA A 49 1.68 -1.51 7.46
CA ALA A 49 1.15 -2.40 6.44
C ALA A 49 2.28 -3.12 5.68
N GLY A 50 3.35 -2.40 5.27
CA GLY A 50 4.54 -2.97 4.64
C GLY A 50 5.23 -4.02 5.53
N ALA A 51 5.47 -3.69 6.79
CA ALA A 51 6.08 -4.62 7.76
C ALA A 51 5.24 -5.90 7.95
N ARG A 52 3.90 -5.80 7.96
CA ARG A 52 3.03 -7.00 8.01
C ARG A 52 3.12 -7.87 6.76
N ARG A 53 3.47 -7.31 5.60
CA ARG A 53 3.74 -8.06 4.37
C ARG A 53 5.14 -8.67 4.35
N GLY A 54 6.03 -8.25 5.26
CA GLY A 54 7.43 -8.64 5.27
C GLY A 54 8.31 -7.81 4.34
N ASP A 55 7.88 -6.59 3.98
CA ASP A 55 8.64 -5.70 3.11
C ASP A 55 9.83 -5.06 3.85
N LEU A 56 10.91 -4.79 3.12
CA LEU A 56 11.93 -3.83 3.51
C LEU A 56 11.30 -2.43 3.48
N CYS A 57 11.26 -1.77 4.65
CA CYS A 57 10.64 -0.46 4.78
C CYS A 57 11.68 0.65 4.80
N MET A 58 11.56 1.68 3.95
CA MET A 58 12.46 2.83 3.93
C MET A 58 11.71 4.16 3.82
N TRP A 59 12.20 5.17 4.53
CA TRP A 59 11.63 6.51 4.51
C TRP A 59 12.68 7.58 4.23
N VAL A 60 12.50 8.31 3.13
CA VAL A 60 13.23 9.57 2.93
C VAL A 60 12.47 10.65 3.67
N MET A 61 12.92 10.96 4.87
CA MET A 61 12.21 11.81 5.83
C MET A 61 12.54 13.29 5.71
N PRO A 62 11.66 14.19 6.19
CA PRO A 62 11.97 15.60 6.33
C PRO A 62 13.11 15.82 7.32
N GLU A 63 13.97 16.79 7.04
CA GLU A 63 15.02 17.21 7.99
C GLU A 63 14.42 17.80 9.26
N GLY A 64 15.01 17.45 10.40
CA GLY A 64 14.63 17.98 11.70
C GLY A 64 13.35 17.40 12.32
N MET A 65 12.68 16.48 11.65
CA MET A 65 11.50 15.80 12.19
C MET A 65 11.87 14.72 13.21
N ASN A 66 11.07 14.57 14.26
CA ASN A 66 11.21 13.43 15.19
C ASN A 66 10.72 12.15 14.54
N SER A 67 11.67 11.30 14.15
CA SER A 67 11.41 10.01 13.48
C SER A 67 11.35 8.81 14.44
N ASP A 68 11.55 9.00 15.75
CA ASP A 68 11.58 7.91 16.74
C ASP A 68 10.39 6.94 16.65
N PRO A 69 9.15 7.40 16.45
CA PRO A 69 8.00 6.49 16.33
C PRO A 69 8.10 5.55 15.13
N ILE A 70 8.66 6.03 14.02
CA ILE A 70 8.80 5.29 12.76
C ILE A 70 10.03 4.38 12.80
N ALA A 71 11.15 4.85 13.35
CA ALA A 71 12.35 4.04 13.52
C ALA A 71 12.11 2.79 14.37
N ARG A 72 11.24 2.87 15.39
CA ARG A 72 10.90 1.75 16.29
C ARG A 72 10.21 0.57 15.59
N ILE A 73 9.61 0.78 14.44
CA ILE A 73 8.96 -0.28 13.64
C ILE A 73 9.90 -0.85 12.57
N GLY A 74 11.20 -0.56 12.63
CA GLY A 74 12.22 -1.16 11.75
C GLY A 74 12.30 -0.51 10.36
N VAL A 75 11.91 0.76 10.23
CA VAL A 75 12.02 1.51 8.97
C VAL A 75 13.41 2.11 8.84
N GLU A 76 14.06 1.92 7.70
CA GLU A 76 15.31 2.58 7.36
C GLU A 76 15.07 4.07 7.08
N LEU A 77 15.86 4.93 7.72
CA LEU A 77 15.71 6.38 7.59
C LEU A 77 16.80 6.94 6.69
N HIS A 78 16.39 7.72 5.69
CA HIS A 78 17.27 8.36 4.72
C HIS A 78 17.03 9.87 4.68
N SER A 79 18.08 10.64 4.37
CA SER A 79 17.93 12.08 4.13
C SER A 79 17.59 12.38 2.68
N ALA A 80 16.90 13.50 2.43
CA ALA A 80 16.64 13.97 1.07
C ALA A 80 17.94 14.38 0.36
N ALA A 81 18.92 14.91 1.11
CA ALA A 81 20.21 15.31 0.57
C ALA A 81 20.98 14.12 -0.02
N ASP A 82 20.97 12.98 0.65
CA ASP A 82 21.68 11.78 0.22
C ASP A 82 20.90 11.02 -0.85
N THR A 83 19.57 11.14 -0.89
CA THR A 83 18.71 10.36 -1.78
C THR A 83 18.41 11.11 -3.09
N TYR A 84 17.93 12.36 -2.98
CA TYR A 84 17.41 13.12 -4.14
C TYR A 84 18.37 14.16 -4.68
N LEU A 85 19.31 14.69 -3.85
CA LEU A 85 20.09 15.86 -4.18
C LEU A 85 21.58 15.52 -4.35
N GLN A 86 21.95 15.00 -5.51
CA GLN A 86 23.35 14.78 -5.83
C GLN A 86 24.03 16.09 -6.24
N GLY A 87 25.03 16.51 -5.46
CA GLY A 87 25.70 17.80 -5.69
C GLY A 87 24.81 19.02 -5.46
N GLY A 88 23.72 18.89 -4.70
CA GLY A 88 22.79 19.96 -4.37
C GLY A 88 21.72 20.27 -5.43
N ALA A 89 21.58 19.40 -6.43
CA ALA A 89 20.53 19.47 -7.44
C ALA A 89 19.83 18.11 -7.60
N PHE A 90 18.55 18.15 -7.94
CA PHE A 90 17.75 16.96 -8.21
C PHE A 90 18.28 16.24 -9.48
N GLN A 91 18.42 14.90 -9.39
CA GLN A 91 18.80 14.05 -10.51
C GLN A 91 17.95 12.76 -10.48
N SER A 92 17.19 12.50 -11.55
CA SER A 92 16.30 11.34 -11.66
C SER A 92 17.04 10.03 -11.91
N GLY A 93 18.08 10.03 -12.74
CA GLY A 93 18.77 8.81 -13.18
C GLY A 93 19.25 7.89 -12.04
N PRO A 94 19.95 8.40 -11.00
CA PRO A 94 20.34 7.61 -9.85
C PRO A 94 19.16 7.05 -9.05
N LEU A 95 18.03 7.75 -9.05
CA LEU A 95 16.81 7.30 -8.32
C LEU A 95 16.14 6.11 -8.99
N VAL A 96 16.14 6.06 -10.31
CA VAL A 96 15.62 4.90 -11.04
C VAL A 96 16.41 3.64 -10.67
N SER A 97 17.76 3.76 -10.61
CA SER A 97 18.64 2.66 -10.22
C SER A 97 18.46 2.25 -8.75
N LEU A 98 18.16 3.22 -7.87
CA LEU A 98 17.95 2.98 -6.44
C LEU A 98 16.85 1.94 -6.17
N TRP A 99 15.78 1.95 -6.95
CA TRP A 99 14.66 1.00 -6.75
C TRP A 99 15.05 -0.43 -7.08
N ASP A 100 15.88 -0.65 -8.10
CA ASP A 100 16.40 -1.97 -8.44
C ASP A 100 17.42 -2.45 -7.40
N GLU A 101 18.27 -1.55 -6.87
CA GLU A 101 19.22 -1.83 -5.81
C GLU A 101 18.50 -2.19 -4.51
N LYS A 102 17.47 -1.42 -4.10
CA LYS A 102 16.67 -1.69 -2.90
C LYS A 102 15.86 -2.97 -3.02
N LEU A 103 15.37 -3.29 -4.20
CA LEU A 103 14.70 -4.58 -4.43
C LEU A 103 15.69 -5.75 -4.32
N ALA A 104 16.90 -5.62 -4.88
CA ALA A 104 17.94 -6.63 -4.73
C ALA A 104 18.36 -6.83 -3.27
N GLU A 105 18.46 -5.72 -2.51
CA GLU A 105 18.73 -5.74 -1.08
C GLU A 105 17.62 -6.47 -0.31
N ALA A 106 16.35 -6.12 -0.58
CA ALA A 106 15.19 -6.78 0.03
C ALA A 106 15.21 -8.29 -0.20
N VAL A 107 15.47 -8.73 -1.42
CA VAL A 107 15.60 -10.16 -1.76
C VAL A 107 16.76 -10.82 -1.01
N ALA A 108 17.93 -10.15 -0.90
CA ALA A 108 19.09 -10.68 -0.20
C ALA A 108 18.86 -10.84 1.31
N GLN A 109 17.94 -10.04 1.87
CA GLN A 109 17.57 -10.07 3.30
C GLN A 109 16.28 -10.89 3.57
N ASP A 110 15.76 -11.63 2.58
CA ASP A 110 14.55 -12.46 2.69
C ASP A 110 13.26 -11.65 2.94
N HIS A 111 13.20 -10.41 2.44
CA HIS A 111 11.99 -9.60 2.45
C HIS A 111 11.08 -9.91 1.26
N ALA A 112 9.77 -9.69 1.43
CA ALA A 112 8.76 -9.92 0.38
C ALA A 112 8.78 -8.87 -0.75
N GLY A 113 9.30 -7.68 -0.46
CA GLY A 113 9.38 -6.56 -1.39
C GLY A 113 9.89 -5.30 -0.70
N VAL A 114 9.61 -4.15 -1.29
CA VAL A 114 10.01 -2.83 -0.78
C VAL A 114 8.76 -1.98 -0.53
N CYS A 115 8.71 -1.35 0.64
CA CYS A 115 7.70 -0.38 1.03
C CYS A 115 8.42 0.95 1.33
N ALA A 116 8.32 1.91 0.43
CA ALA A 116 9.08 3.14 0.57
C ALA A 116 8.20 4.40 0.56
N SER A 117 8.61 5.40 1.34
CA SER A 117 7.98 6.72 1.31
C SER A 117 9.01 7.80 1.07
N GLY A 118 8.67 8.75 0.20
CA GLY A 118 9.44 9.95 -0.09
C GLY A 118 8.72 11.21 0.38
N HIS A 119 9.49 12.17 0.89
CA HIS A 119 9.00 13.47 1.30
C HIS A 119 9.54 14.57 0.40
N THR A 120 8.69 15.51 -0.02
CA THR A 120 9.00 16.52 -1.04
C THR A 120 9.28 17.93 -0.52
N CYS A 121 9.48 18.14 0.81
CA CYS A 121 9.74 19.48 1.36
C CYS A 121 11.02 20.15 0.84
N TRP A 122 11.98 19.37 0.34
CA TRP A 122 13.23 19.84 -0.26
C TRP A 122 13.05 20.37 -1.68
N LEU A 123 11.93 19.99 -2.36
CA LEU A 123 11.69 20.27 -3.79
C LEU A 123 11.54 21.77 -4.04
N GLN A 124 12.41 22.30 -4.86
CA GLN A 124 12.37 23.69 -5.28
C GLN A 124 11.61 23.85 -6.61
N GLN A 125 11.02 25.01 -6.83
CA GLN A 125 10.24 25.29 -8.04
C GLN A 125 11.05 25.08 -9.35
N ARG A 126 12.36 25.29 -9.31
CA ARG A 126 13.24 25.08 -10.47
C ARG A 126 13.39 23.61 -10.87
N ASP A 127 13.22 22.70 -9.89
CA ASP A 127 13.39 21.26 -10.07
C ASP A 127 12.02 20.57 -10.31
N TRP A 128 10.92 21.31 -10.23
CA TRP A 128 9.54 20.79 -10.29
C TRP A 128 9.28 19.95 -11.54
N GLN A 129 9.63 20.50 -12.73
CA GLN A 129 9.37 19.80 -13.99
C GLN A 129 10.14 18.48 -14.07
N ALA A 130 11.44 18.50 -13.76
CA ALA A 130 12.27 17.31 -13.78
C ALA A 130 11.80 16.27 -12.75
N PHE A 131 11.31 16.73 -11.59
CA PHE A 131 10.75 15.86 -10.59
C PHE A 131 9.43 15.22 -11.06
N MET A 132 8.53 15.97 -11.68
CA MET A 132 7.27 15.43 -12.22
C MET A 132 7.50 14.47 -13.41
N GLU A 133 8.53 14.67 -14.20
CA GLU A 133 8.96 13.71 -15.23
C GLU A 133 9.40 12.39 -14.56
N TYR A 134 10.17 12.45 -13.49
CA TYR A 134 10.56 11.29 -12.69
C TYR A 134 9.36 10.59 -12.04
N GLU A 135 8.42 11.33 -11.43
CA GLU A 135 7.19 10.77 -10.83
C GLU A 135 6.35 9.97 -11.84
N ASN A 136 6.28 10.47 -13.09
CA ASN A 136 5.61 9.73 -14.16
C ASN A 136 6.39 8.46 -14.57
N GLU A 137 7.72 8.54 -14.64
CA GLU A 137 8.59 7.39 -14.97
C GLU A 137 8.51 6.30 -13.89
N LEU A 138 8.31 6.68 -12.62
CA LEU A 138 8.21 5.73 -11.51
C LEU A 138 7.10 4.69 -11.71
N ASN A 139 6.00 5.05 -12.33
CA ASN A 139 4.91 4.10 -12.60
C ASN A 139 5.41 2.93 -13.46
N ASP A 140 6.20 3.21 -14.50
CA ASP A 140 6.78 2.17 -15.35
C ASP A 140 7.89 1.39 -14.63
N VAL A 141 8.70 2.10 -13.83
CA VAL A 141 9.81 1.50 -13.06
C VAL A 141 9.34 0.47 -12.06
N ILE A 142 8.23 0.73 -11.36
CA ILE A 142 7.71 -0.18 -10.33
C ILE A 142 6.66 -1.15 -10.85
N ALA A 143 6.19 -0.99 -12.10
CA ALA A 143 5.17 -1.85 -12.68
C ALA A 143 5.59 -3.34 -12.63
N GLY A 144 4.76 -4.15 -12.00
CA GLY A 144 5.00 -5.58 -11.84
C GLY A 144 6.12 -5.96 -10.88
N LYS A 145 6.79 -4.99 -10.22
CA LYS A 145 7.79 -5.24 -9.18
C LYS A 145 7.13 -5.25 -7.79
N PRO A 146 7.68 -5.99 -6.82
CA PRO A 146 7.18 -5.99 -5.45
C PRO A 146 7.64 -4.71 -4.69
N ILE A 147 7.26 -3.54 -5.21
CA ILE A 147 7.56 -2.22 -4.66
C ILE A 147 6.26 -1.46 -4.48
N SER A 148 6.03 -0.86 -3.32
CA SER A 148 4.95 0.09 -3.07
C SER A 148 5.54 1.44 -2.64
N LEU A 149 5.09 2.52 -3.27
CA LEU A 149 5.59 3.87 -3.03
C LEU A 149 4.50 4.80 -2.51
N LEU A 150 4.87 5.62 -1.51
CA LEU A 150 4.05 6.70 -0.97
C LEU A 150 4.81 8.02 -1.05
N CYS A 151 4.43 8.89 -1.97
CA CYS A 151 4.99 10.24 -2.10
C CYS A 151 4.17 11.23 -1.28
N THR A 152 4.82 11.98 -0.37
CA THR A 152 4.13 12.86 0.57
C THR A 152 4.44 14.34 0.29
N TYR A 153 3.36 15.14 0.20
CA TYR A 153 3.40 16.53 -0.24
C TYR A 153 2.79 17.45 0.83
N PRO A 154 3.55 18.41 1.38
CA PRO A 154 2.98 19.40 2.30
C PRO A 154 2.07 20.37 1.53
N LEU A 155 0.79 20.46 1.90
CA LEU A 155 -0.17 21.35 1.24
C LEU A 155 0.26 22.82 1.25
N SER A 156 0.97 23.24 2.30
CA SER A 156 1.50 24.60 2.42
C SER A 156 2.53 24.97 1.35
N ALA A 157 3.17 23.98 0.73
CA ALA A 157 4.18 24.18 -0.33
C ALA A 157 3.60 24.00 -1.74
N CYS A 158 2.37 23.50 -1.87
CA CYS A 158 1.75 23.19 -3.17
C CYS A 158 0.84 24.33 -3.65
N LYS A 159 0.95 24.69 -4.93
CA LYS A 159 -0.03 25.50 -5.64
C LYS A 159 -1.09 24.61 -6.26
N ALA A 160 -2.21 25.18 -6.68
CA ALA A 160 -3.28 24.41 -7.30
C ALA A 160 -2.83 23.62 -8.55
N GLY A 161 -1.94 24.19 -9.37
CA GLY A 161 -1.34 23.49 -10.51
C GLY A 161 -0.50 22.30 -10.09
N ASP A 162 0.34 22.49 -9.06
CA ASP A 162 1.21 21.43 -8.52
C ASP A 162 0.39 20.24 -8.02
N ILE A 163 -0.73 20.49 -7.33
CA ILE A 163 -1.65 19.44 -6.87
C ILE A 163 -2.21 18.63 -8.04
N LEU A 164 -2.62 19.31 -9.10
CA LEU A 164 -3.17 18.64 -10.29
C LEU A 164 -2.12 17.78 -11.01
N ASP A 165 -0.87 18.26 -11.10
CA ASP A 165 0.23 17.52 -11.72
C ASP A 165 0.55 16.27 -10.89
N VAL A 166 0.65 16.41 -9.56
CA VAL A 166 0.89 15.27 -8.64
C VAL A 166 -0.23 14.24 -8.72
N VAL A 167 -1.50 14.67 -8.66
CA VAL A 167 -2.65 13.74 -8.74
C VAL A 167 -2.64 12.94 -10.04
N ARG A 168 -2.26 13.57 -11.17
CA ARG A 168 -2.20 12.89 -12.48
C ARG A 168 -1.05 11.89 -12.60
N ALA A 169 0.05 12.12 -11.87
CA ALA A 169 1.22 11.25 -11.89
C ALA A 169 1.06 9.99 -11.04
N HIS A 170 0.04 9.90 -10.19
CA HIS A 170 -0.13 8.83 -9.23
C HIS A 170 -1.41 8.02 -9.47
N GLU A 171 -1.35 6.72 -9.16
CA GLU A 171 -2.53 5.84 -9.26
C GLU A 171 -3.58 6.14 -8.20
N VAL A 172 -3.14 6.54 -7.00
CA VAL A 172 -4.01 6.88 -5.87
C VAL A 172 -3.55 8.20 -5.26
N ALA A 173 -4.48 9.11 -5.07
CA ALA A 173 -4.23 10.36 -4.37
C ALA A 173 -5.06 10.45 -3.10
N LEU A 174 -4.39 10.76 -1.98
CA LEU A 174 -4.98 10.91 -0.66
C LEU A 174 -4.89 12.36 -0.20
N ALA A 175 -5.92 12.85 0.48
CA ALA A 175 -5.84 14.11 1.21
C ALA A 175 -6.59 14.02 2.54
N LYS A 176 -6.17 14.81 3.53
CA LYS A 176 -6.89 14.90 4.80
C LYS A 176 -8.03 15.91 4.67
N GLN A 177 -9.25 15.46 4.90
CA GLN A 177 -10.45 16.29 4.88
C GLN A 177 -11.23 16.11 6.17
N ALA A 178 -11.57 17.20 6.87
CA ALA A 178 -12.28 17.17 8.14
C ALA A 178 -11.67 16.17 9.16
N LYS A 179 -10.36 16.19 9.31
CA LYS A 179 -9.55 15.30 10.18
C LYS A 179 -9.58 13.82 9.78
N ARG A 180 -10.01 13.49 8.58
CA ARG A 180 -10.03 12.12 8.06
C ARG A 180 -9.28 12.08 6.74
N TRP A 181 -8.50 11.03 6.54
CA TRP A 181 -7.90 10.74 5.24
C TRP A 181 -8.97 10.26 4.26
N THR A 182 -8.92 10.77 3.05
CA THR A 182 -9.89 10.50 1.99
C THR A 182 -9.14 10.26 0.69
N VAL A 183 -9.59 9.30 -0.10
CA VAL A 183 -9.15 9.16 -1.49
C VAL A 183 -9.81 10.26 -2.30
N ILE A 184 -9.01 11.12 -2.92
CA ILE A 184 -9.50 12.24 -3.76
C ILE A 184 -9.51 11.90 -5.24
N GLU A 185 -8.63 11.00 -5.66
CA GLU A 185 -8.54 10.50 -7.03
C GLU A 185 -7.97 9.08 -7.02
N SER A 186 -8.38 8.25 -7.97
CA SER A 186 -7.75 6.95 -8.20
C SER A 186 -7.91 6.56 -9.67
N HIS A 187 -6.78 6.32 -10.34
CA HIS A 187 -6.71 5.75 -11.69
C HIS A 187 -6.48 4.24 -11.64
N LEU A 188 -6.96 3.59 -10.59
CA LEU A 188 -6.82 2.17 -10.37
C LEU A 188 -7.44 1.38 -11.53
N THR A 189 -6.76 0.32 -11.96
CA THR A 189 -7.34 -0.70 -12.83
C THR A 189 -8.57 -1.32 -12.16
N ASP A 190 -9.45 -1.95 -12.94
CA ASP A 190 -10.64 -2.61 -12.38
C ASP A 190 -10.25 -3.63 -11.29
N ASP A 191 -9.16 -4.40 -11.49
CA ASP A 191 -8.63 -5.34 -10.49
C ASP A 191 -8.19 -4.65 -9.21
N SER A 192 -7.54 -3.49 -9.29
CA SER A 192 -7.10 -2.72 -8.13
C SER A 192 -8.26 -2.05 -7.41
N ARG A 193 -9.28 -1.63 -8.15
CA ARG A 193 -10.54 -1.09 -7.60
C ARG A 193 -11.31 -2.17 -6.86
N ASP A 194 -11.45 -3.36 -7.44
CA ASP A 194 -12.08 -4.51 -6.82
C ASP A 194 -11.37 -4.92 -5.53
N ALA A 195 -10.04 -4.86 -5.53
CA ALA A 195 -9.24 -5.14 -4.35
C ALA A 195 -9.42 -4.10 -3.24
N LEU A 196 -9.48 -2.81 -3.60
CA LEU A 196 -9.73 -1.72 -2.65
C LEU A 196 -11.14 -1.87 -2.03
N GLU A 197 -12.14 -2.19 -2.85
CA GLU A 197 -13.50 -2.47 -2.36
C GLU A 197 -13.52 -3.71 -1.46
N ALA A 198 -12.84 -4.79 -1.84
CA ALA A 198 -12.72 -6.00 -1.03
C ALA A 198 -12.04 -5.70 0.32
N ALA A 199 -10.94 -4.94 0.33
CA ALA A 199 -10.25 -4.54 1.56
C ALA A 199 -11.13 -3.70 2.47
N SER A 200 -11.88 -2.74 1.92
CA SER A 200 -12.85 -1.94 2.67
C SER A 200 -13.91 -2.82 3.35
N ARG A 201 -14.45 -3.78 2.61
CA ARG A 201 -15.46 -4.73 3.15
C ARG A 201 -14.84 -5.62 4.25
N VAL A 202 -13.64 -6.14 4.04
CA VAL A 202 -12.91 -6.96 5.03
C VAL A 202 -12.55 -6.16 6.28
N ALA A 203 -12.20 -4.87 6.14
CA ALA A 203 -11.94 -3.98 7.27
C ALA A 203 -13.17 -3.81 8.18
N SER A 204 -14.39 -3.93 7.65
CA SER A 204 -15.63 -3.86 8.42
C SER A 204 -15.84 -5.05 9.38
N LEU A 205 -15.13 -6.17 9.17
CA LEU A 205 -15.23 -7.33 10.03
C LEU A 205 -14.67 -7.05 11.43
N SER A 206 -15.33 -7.57 12.45
CA SER A 206 -14.75 -7.61 13.79
C SER A 206 -13.49 -8.50 13.79
N ARG A 207 -12.60 -8.28 14.77
CA ARG A 207 -11.39 -9.09 14.94
C ARG A 207 -11.71 -10.60 14.92
N ARG A 208 -12.77 -11.02 15.61
CA ARG A 208 -13.14 -12.44 15.72
C ARG A 208 -13.74 -13.00 14.42
N GLU A 209 -14.54 -12.20 13.71
CA GLU A 209 -15.07 -12.60 12.39
C GLU A 209 -13.95 -12.77 11.37
N ARG A 210 -12.95 -11.88 11.39
CA ARG A 210 -11.77 -11.95 10.50
C ARG A 210 -10.91 -13.17 10.82
N GLU A 211 -10.63 -13.43 12.09
CA GLU A 211 -9.86 -14.59 12.56
C GLU A 211 -10.53 -15.92 12.14
N VAL A 212 -11.84 -16.04 12.34
CA VAL A 212 -12.60 -17.22 11.92
C VAL A 212 -12.58 -17.35 10.40
N LEU A 213 -12.76 -16.26 9.65
CA LEU A 213 -12.76 -16.29 8.18
C LEU A 213 -11.39 -16.68 7.62
N SER A 214 -10.29 -16.21 8.22
CA SER A 214 -8.92 -16.59 7.85
C SER A 214 -8.71 -18.09 8.02
N LEU A 215 -9.04 -18.65 9.19
CA LEU A 215 -8.89 -20.09 9.43
C LEU A 215 -9.76 -20.94 8.49
N VAL A 216 -10.95 -20.45 8.13
CA VAL A 216 -11.80 -21.12 7.12
C VAL A 216 -11.14 -21.07 5.74
N SER A 217 -10.49 -19.95 5.36
CA SER A 217 -9.77 -19.83 4.08
C SER A 217 -8.57 -20.78 3.99
N ASP A 218 -7.94 -21.06 5.14
CA ASP A 218 -6.83 -22.02 5.27
C ASP A 218 -7.32 -23.49 5.29
N GLY A 219 -8.63 -23.71 5.09
CA GLY A 219 -9.22 -25.04 5.05
C GLY A 219 -9.42 -25.71 6.41
N VAL A 220 -9.27 -24.96 7.52
CA VAL A 220 -9.44 -25.50 8.87
C VAL A 220 -10.90 -25.83 9.14
N THR A 221 -11.18 -27.01 9.71
CA THR A 221 -12.57 -27.44 9.97
C THR A 221 -13.19 -26.64 11.11
N THR A 222 -14.52 -26.46 11.09
CA THR A 222 -15.25 -25.72 12.15
C THR A 222 -14.97 -26.28 13.55
N LYS A 223 -14.78 -27.59 13.70
CA LYS A 223 -14.45 -28.23 14.99
C LYS A 223 -13.03 -27.85 15.44
N SER A 224 -12.06 -27.85 14.53
CA SER A 224 -10.68 -27.48 14.81
C SER A 224 -10.58 -25.98 15.17
N ILE A 225 -11.29 -25.12 14.44
CA ILE A 225 -11.38 -23.68 14.75
C ILE A 225 -11.98 -23.47 16.15
N ALA A 226 -13.05 -24.20 16.50
CA ALA A 226 -13.68 -24.11 17.80
C ALA A 226 -12.70 -24.47 18.93
N PHE A 227 -11.93 -25.55 18.74
CA PHE A 227 -10.92 -25.99 19.68
C PHE A 227 -9.79 -24.96 19.82
N GLU A 228 -9.22 -24.47 18.71
CA GLU A 228 -8.11 -23.52 18.67
C GLU A 228 -8.48 -22.18 19.32
N LEU A 229 -9.68 -21.69 19.07
CA LEU A 229 -10.17 -20.41 19.61
C LEU A 229 -10.83 -20.51 21.00
N GLY A 230 -10.93 -21.70 21.57
CA GLY A 230 -11.59 -21.94 22.86
C GLY A 230 -13.08 -21.63 22.86
N LEU A 231 -13.78 -21.87 21.73
CA LEU A 231 -15.18 -21.54 21.52
C LEU A 231 -16.02 -22.80 21.21
N SER A 232 -17.33 -22.69 21.30
CA SER A 232 -18.23 -23.75 20.83
C SER A 232 -18.32 -23.76 19.31
N VAL A 233 -18.59 -24.94 18.71
CA VAL A 233 -18.87 -25.07 17.26
C VAL A 233 -20.01 -24.12 16.85
N ARG A 234 -21.05 -24.02 17.67
CA ARG A 234 -22.18 -23.09 17.45
C ARG A 234 -21.74 -21.62 17.38
N THR A 235 -20.80 -21.23 18.23
CA THR A 235 -20.26 -19.86 18.24
C THR A 235 -19.47 -19.58 16.96
N ILE A 236 -18.70 -20.54 16.45
CA ILE A 236 -17.99 -20.41 15.17
C ILE A 236 -18.97 -20.25 14.00
N GLU A 237 -20.06 -21.03 13.98
CA GLU A 237 -21.10 -20.88 12.95
C GLU A 237 -21.72 -19.48 12.97
N ILE A 238 -22.00 -18.93 14.15
CA ILE A 238 -22.51 -17.57 14.30
C ILE A 238 -21.52 -16.53 13.76
N HIS A 239 -20.20 -16.67 14.04
CA HIS A 239 -19.20 -15.77 13.49
C HIS A 239 -19.11 -15.87 11.97
N ARG A 240 -19.19 -17.07 11.39
CA ARG A 240 -19.25 -17.30 9.95
C ARG A 240 -20.46 -16.62 9.29
N GLU A 241 -21.65 -16.80 9.84
CA GLU A 241 -22.88 -16.16 9.35
C GLU A 241 -22.79 -14.62 9.41
N ARG A 242 -22.25 -14.09 10.53
CA ARG A 242 -22.04 -12.66 10.69
C ARG A 242 -21.03 -12.10 9.72
N ALA A 243 -19.92 -12.80 9.47
CA ALA A 243 -18.91 -12.40 8.49
C ALA A 243 -19.51 -12.31 7.08
N VAL A 244 -20.23 -13.35 6.62
CA VAL A 244 -20.93 -13.36 5.33
C VAL A 244 -21.90 -12.19 5.19
N ARG A 245 -22.72 -11.95 6.23
CA ARG A 245 -23.69 -10.86 6.24
C ARG A 245 -23.02 -9.48 6.22
N ARG A 246 -21.97 -9.29 7.02
CA ARG A 246 -21.25 -8.01 7.12
C ARG A 246 -20.50 -7.67 5.85
N LEU A 247 -19.94 -8.69 5.20
CA LEU A 247 -19.32 -8.56 3.87
C LEU A 247 -20.34 -8.31 2.75
N GLY A 248 -21.64 -8.45 3.01
CA GLY A 248 -22.68 -8.27 2.00
C GLY A 248 -22.66 -9.32 0.88
N VAL A 249 -22.18 -10.53 1.18
CA VAL A 249 -22.11 -11.65 0.22
C VAL A 249 -23.12 -12.74 0.57
N ARG A 250 -23.35 -13.67 -0.36
CA ARG A 250 -24.36 -14.73 -0.18
C ARG A 250 -23.76 -16.02 0.36
N THR A 251 -22.49 -16.28 0.06
CA THR A 251 -21.84 -17.56 0.37
C THR A 251 -20.51 -17.37 1.10
N MET A 252 -20.08 -18.41 1.81
CA MET A 252 -18.75 -18.44 2.43
C MET A 252 -17.64 -18.42 1.38
N ALA A 253 -17.83 -19.03 0.21
CA ALA A 253 -16.88 -19.00 -0.89
C ALA A 253 -16.65 -17.58 -1.40
N GLU A 254 -17.70 -16.78 -1.53
CA GLU A 254 -17.58 -15.36 -1.87
C GLU A 254 -16.86 -14.56 -0.77
N ALA A 255 -17.12 -14.87 0.51
CA ALA A 255 -16.44 -14.25 1.63
C ALA A 255 -14.92 -14.55 1.62
N ILE A 256 -14.55 -15.79 1.36
CA ILE A 256 -13.15 -16.20 1.21
C ILE A 256 -12.51 -15.50 0.01
N ARG A 257 -13.19 -15.43 -1.14
CA ARG A 257 -12.67 -14.71 -2.31
C ARG A 257 -12.40 -13.25 -2.00
N LEU A 258 -13.31 -12.55 -1.31
CA LEU A 258 -13.09 -11.18 -0.87
C LEU A 258 -11.87 -11.06 0.07
N LEU A 259 -11.72 -11.99 1.00
CA LEU A 259 -10.55 -12.00 1.89
C LEU A 259 -9.25 -12.18 1.10
N THR A 260 -9.23 -13.07 0.12
CA THR A 260 -8.07 -13.32 -0.75
C THR A 260 -7.78 -12.11 -1.65
N CYS A 261 -8.81 -11.46 -2.21
CA CYS A 261 -8.65 -10.24 -2.99
C CYS A 261 -8.13 -9.07 -2.13
N ALA A 262 -8.54 -8.99 -0.87
CA ALA A 262 -8.08 -7.99 0.08
C ALA A 262 -6.65 -8.23 0.59
N SER A 263 -6.19 -9.49 0.55
CA SER A 263 -4.84 -9.92 0.97
C SER A 263 -4.25 -10.80 -0.12
N PRO A 264 -3.75 -10.25 -1.23
CA PRO A 264 -3.19 -11.07 -2.28
C PRO A 264 -1.96 -11.80 -1.74
N ALA A 265 -1.99 -13.12 -1.82
CA ALA A 265 -0.78 -13.93 -1.72
C ALA A 265 0.16 -13.46 -2.84
N VAL A 266 1.36 -13.03 -2.47
CA VAL A 266 2.44 -12.79 -3.42
C VAL A 266 2.64 -14.09 -4.20
N PRO A 267 2.49 -14.13 -5.53
CA PRO A 267 2.96 -15.27 -6.27
C PRO A 267 4.46 -15.31 -6.04
N LEU A 268 4.95 -16.33 -5.34
CA LEU A 268 6.37 -16.66 -5.33
C LEU A 268 6.75 -16.88 -6.80
N MET A 269 7.32 -15.87 -7.44
CA MET A 269 8.01 -16.04 -8.71
C MET A 269 9.09 -17.07 -8.44
N ASP A 270 8.95 -18.22 -9.12
CA ASP A 270 9.91 -19.31 -9.07
C ASP A 270 11.23 -18.83 -9.71
N VAL A 271 12.04 -18.12 -8.94
CA VAL A 271 13.37 -17.58 -9.32
C VAL A 271 14.35 -18.72 -9.68
N ARG A 272 13.95 -19.98 -9.55
CA ARG A 272 14.81 -21.15 -9.83
C ARG A 272 14.86 -21.55 -11.30
N ARG A 273 14.26 -20.81 -12.23
CA ARG A 273 14.18 -21.21 -13.66
C ARG A 273 15.04 -20.44 -14.64
N THR A 274 15.98 -19.61 -14.20
CA THR A 274 16.97 -18.98 -15.10
C THR A 274 18.40 -19.13 -14.61
N ALA A 275 18.79 -20.38 -14.33
CA ALA A 275 20.23 -20.70 -14.37
C ALA A 275 20.57 -21.03 -15.82
N PRO A 276 21.50 -20.33 -16.48
CA PRO A 276 21.96 -20.73 -17.79
C PRO A 276 22.72 -22.07 -17.68
N ASP A 277 22.31 -22.99 -18.52
CA ASP A 277 22.89 -24.33 -18.68
C ASP A 277 24.35 -24.22 -19.16
N SER A 278 25.28 -24.14 -18.23
CA SER A 278 26.73 -24.11 -18.49
C SER A 278 27.32 -25.50 -18.29
N HIS A 279 27.02 -26.45 -19.19
CA HIS A 279 27.82 -27.65 -19.38
C HIS A 279 27.55 -28.27 -20.74
N ARG A 280 28.28 -27.84 -21.77
CA ARG A 280 28.75 -28.68 -22.85
C ARG A 280 30.09 -28.15 -23.36
N LEU A 281 31.17 -28.53 -22.73
CA LEU A 281 32.45 -28.66 -23.38
C LEU A 281 32.71 -30.16 -23.48
N SER A 282 32.54 -30.70 -24.70
CA SER A 282 33.06 -32.01 -25.06
C SER A 282 34.51 -31.86 -25.47
N PRO A 283 35.39 -32.85 -25.17
CA PRO A 283 36.78 -32.83 -25.57
C PRO A 283 36.94 -33.44 -26.96
N ALA A 284 37.84 -32.85 -27.76
CA ALA A 284 38.61 -33.52 -28.77
C ALA A 284 39.97 -32.84 -28.84
#